data_b612ce5bd3ff5c7a49fec84734e901e5
#
_entry.id   b612ce5bd3ff5c7a49fec84734e901e5
#
_cell.length_a   1.000
_cell.length_b   1.000
_cell.length_c   1.000
_cell.angle_alpha   90.00
_cell.angle_beta   90.00
_cell.angle_gamma   90.00
#
_symmetry.space_group_name_H-M   'P 1'
#
loop_
_entity.id
_entity.type
_entity.pdbx_description
1 polymer ?
#
loop_
_entity_poly.entity_id
_entity_poly.type
_entity_poly.pdbx_seq_one_letter_code
_entity_poly.pdbx_strand_id
1 'polypeptide(L)'
;MTSGGKGAVMEEKKAGVTRRAFIETAAATGAALTIVPRHVLGHGFTPPSDLLNIACVGIGGMGRNNMRAVASQNIVALCDVDWDYAGKSVDRFTQDLERARTPRAPSGQQNRGEEIVRDPARAGEPVEVLQRLVDQLPKAKRYSDYREMLQQQKDVDAVIVATPDHMHATIASAAMDLGKHVYVQKPLTWSVEEARYLARKAKDKKVATQMGNQGHSHAESRMTVEYIQQGAIGDVREVHVWTNRPLGYWPQGLPRPATLEQASKGRPVGWNGPGVEARLAAALYGSGYKVPDTLSWDLFLGVSPVVEYNPVYHPFNWRGWVDWGQGALGDMGAHLIDFPFWALDLGMPTSVETIYTQPFNDACYPNATTTYYEFAARGNKPAVKLTWYDGGLLPPRPAEFSDEVVEKNGRKQYKEQVNPDGGVMFIGSKGKLMHETYGYKPQLLPHSLHESYGKPKETLPRIQTTHEMNWVDAAKGNAQASSPFEYASRLVEVMLLGVVSLRARSKIYYDAEKMQITNISTANDYLKRNYRQGWKLT
;
A
#
# COMPACT_ATOMS: atom_id res chain seq x y z
N MET A 1 23.49 88.68 -26.38
CA MET A 1 24.12 88.76 -25.08
C MET A 1 23.56 87.62 -24.25
N THR A 2 24.46 86.74 -23.73
CA THR A 2 24.32 85.81 -22.59
C THR A 2 23.32 84.66 -22.73
N SER A 3 23.70 83.54 -23.13
CA SER A 3 24.22 82.29 -22.54
C SER A 3 23.36 81.76 -21.36
N GLY A 4 22.64 80.72 -21.59
CA GLY A 4 21.89 79.93 -20.60
C GLY A 4 22.32 78.47 -20.66
N GLY A 5 23.02 78.00 -19.67
CA GLY A 5 23.48 76.61 -19.57
C GLY A 5 22.36 75.66 -19.19
N LYS A 6 22.37 74.54 -19.85
CA LYS A 6 21.54 73.36 -19.48
C LYS A 6 22.30 72.51 -18.48
N GLY A 7 21.75 72.39 -17.28
CA GLY A 7 22.20 71.41 -16.28
C GLY A 7 21.73 70.01 -16.64
N ALA A 8 22.67 69.09 -16.80
CA ALA A 8 22.38 67.68 -16.96
C ALA A 8 22.25 67.02 -15.58
N VAL A 9 21.13 66.39 -15.31
CA VAL A 9 20.90 65.51 -14.17
C VAL A 9 21.55 64.17 -14.48
N MET A 10 22.58 63.82 -13.72
CA MET A 10 23.19 62.48 -13.76
C MET A 10 22.37 61.54 -12.88
N GLU A 11 21.76 60.55 -13.50
CA GLU A 11 21.20 59.37 -12.82
C GLU A 11 22.35 58.48 -12.31
N GLU A 12 22.51 58.37 -11.00
CA GLU A 12 23.39 57.39 -10.37
C GLU A 12 22.80 55.99 -10.53
N LYS A 13 23.37 55.15 -11.43
CA LYS A 13 23.15 53.72 -11.45
C LYS A 13 23.80 53.12 -10.20
N LYS A 14 22.98 52.61 -9.26
CA LYS A 14 23.44 51.74 -8.18
C LYS A 14 24.05 50.47 -8.78
N ALA A 15 25.37 50.35 -8.80
CA ALA A 15 26.10 49.15 -9.17
C ALA A 15 25.82 48.06 -8.12
N GLY A 16 25.18 46.97 -8.51
CA GLY A 16 25.00 45.81 -7.69
C GLY A 16 26.36 45.19 -7.34
N VAL A 17 26.62 44.91 -6.08
CA VAL A 17 27.82 44.27 -5.59
C VAL A 17 27.90 42.87 -6.21
N THR A 18 28.95 42.58 -6.98
CA THR A 18 29.18 41.27 -7.56
C THR A 18 29.65 40.30 -6.48
N ARG A 19 29.35 39.00 -6.66
CA ARG A 19 29.82 37.92 -5.75
C ARG A 19 31.31 38.01 -5.44
N ARG A 20 32.12 38.42 -6.41
CA ARG A 20 33.57 38.55 -6.27
C ARG A 20 33.96 39.74 -5.39
N ALA A 21 33.31 40.88 -5.54
CA ALA A 21 33.52 42.06 -4.69
C ALA A 21 33.06 41.79 -3.24
N PHE A 22 32.03 41.02 -3.04
CA PHE A 22 31.59 40.62 -1.69
C PHE A 22 32.61 39.72 -0.98
N ILE A 23 33.21 38.75 -1.70
CA ILE A 23 34.23 37.85 -1.15
C ILE A 23 35.52 38.59 -0.86
N GLU A 24 35.92 39.53 -1.71
CA GLU A 24 37.12 40.35 -1.52
C GLU A 24 36.97 41.33 -0.33
N THR A 25 35.79 41.86 -0.12
CA THR A 25 35.52 42.75 1.03
C THR A 25 35.44 41.95 2.35
N ALA A 26 34.89 40.73 2.33
CA ALA A 26 34.82 39.85 3.50
C ALA A 26 36.21 39.36 3.94
N ALA A 27 37.16 39.16 2.99
CA ALA A 27 38.55 38.79 3.27
C ALA A 27 39.36 39.95 3.89
N ALA A 28 39.01 41.17 3.52
CA ALA A 28 39.70 42.37 4.03
C ALA A 28 39.29 42.78 5.48
N THR A 29 38.11 42.30 5.97
CA THR A 29 37.58 42.58 7.30
C THR A 29 37.92 41.52 8.35
N GLY A 30 38.72 40.50 8.01
CA GLY A 30 39.14 39.47 8.98
C GLY A 30 37.99 38.59 9.52
N ALA A 31 36.79 38.70 8.95
CA ALA A 31 35.69 37.79 9.24
C ALA A 31 35.95 36.48 8.48
N ALA A 32 36.61 35.51 9.10
CA ALA A 32 36.67 34.16 8.62
C ALA A 32 35.24 33.64 8.51
N LEU A 33 34.66 33.63 7.31
CA LEU A 33 33.47 32.86 6.99
C LEU A 33 33.82 31.38 7.14
N THR A 34 33.68 30.87 8.35
CA THR A 34 33.76 29.44 8.59
C THR A 34 32.54 28.85 7.89
N ILE A 35 32.74 28.25 6.70
CA ILE A 35 31.72 27.41 6.08
C ILE A 35 31.62 26.19 6.98
N VAL A 36 30.74 26.27 7.98
CA VAL A 36 30.41 25.13 8.82
C VAL A 36 29.63 24.17 7.93
N PRO A 37 30.12 22.94 7.74
CA PRO A 37 29.39 21.94 6.97
C PRO A 37 27.97 21.82 7.51
N ARG A 38 26.98 21.69 6.62
CA ARG A 38 25.54 21.68 6.96
C ARG A 38 25.20 20.69 8.09
N HIS A 39 25.87 19.53 8.14
CA HIS A 39 25.68 18.52 9.18
C HIS A 39 26.18 18.93 10.57
N VAL A 40 27.04 19.94 10.69
CA VAL A 40 27.56 20.44 11.97
C VAL A 40 26.62 21.49 12.58
N LEU A 41 25.85 22.23 11.76
CA LEU A 41 24.89 23.24 12.22
C LEU A 41 23.65 22.62 12.88
N GLY A 42 23.38 21.33 12.62
CA GLY A 42 22.19 20.64 13.12
C GLY A 42 22.36 19.92 14.46
N HIS A 43 23.53 19.96 15.11
CA HIS A 43 23.79 19.18 16.34
C HIS A 43 23.28 17.72 16.26
N GLY A 44 23.41 17.08 15.11
CA GLY A 44 22.86 15.74 14.83
C GLY A 44 21.40 15.77 14.30
N PHE A 45 20.76 16.92 14.18
CA PHE A 45 19.43 17.06 13.56
C PHE A 45 19.55 17.48 12.10
N THR A 46 18.66 16.91 11.25
CA THR A 46 18.51 17.34 9.85
C THR A 46 18.03 18.80 9.82
N PRO A 47 18.71 19.71 9.09
CA PRO A 47 18.24 21.09 8.97
C PRO A 47 16.78 21.17 8.48
N PRO A 48 15.97 22.11 8.94
CA PRO A 48 14.57 22.25 8.49
C PRO A 48 14.42 22.39 6.98
N SER A 49 15.41 22.99 6.29
CA SER A 49 15.45 23.10 4.82
C SER A 49 15.64 21.78 4.08
N ASP A 50 16.07 20.74 4.78
CA ASP A 50 16.35 19.42 4.20
C ASP A 50 15.21 18.42 4.50
N LEU A 51 14.16 18.87 5.20
CA LEU A 51 12.96 18.08 5.46
C LEU A 51 11.95 18.26 4.32
N LEU A 52 11.29 17.16 3.93
CA LEU A 52 10.16 17.24 3.01
C LEU A 52 8.90 17.74 3.74
N ASN A 53 8.15 18.58 3.08
CA ASN A 53 6.80 18.95 3.47
C ASN A 53 5.82 17.92 2.90
N ILE A 54 5.26 17.09 3.75
CA ILE A 54 4.42 15.95 3.37
C ILE A 54 2.95 16.27 3.64
N ALA A 55 2.09 16.04 2.65
CA ALA A 55 0.65 15.97 2.81
C ALA A 55 0.21 14.51 2.92
N CYS A 56 -0.74 14.21 3.82
CA CYS A 56 -1.28 12.87 4.03
C CYS A 56 -2.77 12.83 3.70
N VAL A 57 -3.17 11.93 2.79
CA VAL A 57 -4.56 11.73 2.35
C VAL A 57 -5.03 10.34 2.77
N GLY A 58 -6.14 10.28 3.55
CA GLY A 58 -6.61 9.05 4.18
C GLY A 58 -5.81 8.73 5.45
N ILE A 59 -6.10 9.42 6.56
CA ILE A 59 -5.29 9.37 7.78
C ILE A 59 -5.88 8.50 8.89
N GLY A 60 -7.10 7.99 8.70
CA GLY A 60 -7.83 7.23 9.72
C GLY A 60 -7.33 5.80 9.95
N GLY A 61 -6.76 5.15 8.92
CA GLY A 61 -6.29 3.76 8.94
C GLY A 61 -4.76 3.64 8.83
N MET A 62 -4.30 3.00 7.75
CA MET A 62 -2.85 2.84 7.48
C MET A 62 -2.12 4.18 7.35
N GLY A 63 -2.80 5.25 6.93
CA GLY A 63 -2.22 6.58 6.88
C GLY A 63 -1.64 7.04 8.24
N ARG A 64 -2.25 6.63 9.36
CA ARG A 64 -1.69 6.85 10.69
C ARG A 64 -0.31 6.21 10.86
N ASN A 65 -0.14 4.96 10.41
CA ASN A 65 1.15 4.27 10.49
C ASN A 65 2.19 4.91 9.56
N ASN A 66 1.75 5.36 8.38
CA ASN A 66 2.65 6.07 7.46
C ASN A 66 3.08 7.42 8.02
N MET A 67 2.18 8.22 8.63
CA MET A 67 2.55 9.46 9.33
C MET A 67 3.59 9.22 10.42
N ARG A 68 3.42 8.14 11.21
CA ARG A 68 4.39 7.73 12.21
C ARG A 68 5.75 7.42 11.60
N ALA A 69 5.78 6.67 10.51
CA ALA A 69 7.02 6.27 9.85
C ALA A 69 7.81 7.45 9.25
N VAL A 70 7.12 8.53 8.85
CA VAL A 70 7.73 9.75 8.31
C VAL A 70 7.76 10.92 9.30
N ALA A 71 7.58 10.67 10.59
CA ALA A 71 7.50 11.71 11.63
C ALA A 71 8.75 12.60 11.72
N SER A 72 9.89 12.16 11.20
CA SER A 72 11.11 12.95 11.07
C SER A 72 11.02 14.06 10.02
N GLN A 73 10.01 14.04 9.15
CA GLN A 73 9.73 15.05 8.13
C GLN A 73 8.68 16.06 8.62
N ASN A 74 8.33 17.06 7.81
CA ASN A 74 7.27 18.01 8.15
C ASN A 74 5.93 17.50 7.60
N ILE A 75 4.95 17.25 8.46
CA ILE A 75 3.56 16.96 8.04
C ILE A 75 2.81 18.28 8.03
N VAL A 76 2.55 18.82 6.84
CA VAL A 76 2.00 20.17 6.66
C VAL A 76 0.51 20.19 6.34
N ALA A 77 -0.04 19.09 5.83
CA ALA A 77 -1.46 18.97 5.49
C ALA A 77 -1.99 17.56 5.76
N LEU A 78 -3.24 17.51 6.23
CA LEU A 78 -4.02 16.30 6.48
C LEU A 78 -5.31 16.38 5.69
N CYS A 79 -5.66 15.33 4.97
CA CYS A 79 -6.89 15.24 4.21
C CYS A 79 -7.61 13.93 4.51
N ASP A 80 -8.87 14.02 4.94
CA ASP A 80 -9.74 12.86 5.14
C ASP A 80 -11.20 13.26 4.94
N VAL A 81 -11.99 12.35 4.44
CA VAL A 81 -13.42 12.55 4.19
C VAL A 81 -14.30 12.34 5.43
N ASP A 82 -13.74 11.72 6.49
CA ASP A 82 -14.41 11.48 7.78
C ASP A 82 -13.56 11.99 8.95
N TRP A 83 -13.84 13.21 9.38
CA TRP A 83 -13.06 13.86 10.44
C TRP A 83 -13.34 13.34 11.85
N ASP A 84 -14.44 12.62 12.10
CA ASP A 84 -14.61 11.91 13.37
C ASP A 84 -13.67 10.70 13.46
N TYR A 85 -13.63 9.88 12.42
CA TYR A 85 -12.74 8.71 12.35
C TYR A 85 -11.26 9.11 12.29
N ALA A 86 -10.94 10.07 11.43
CA ALA A 86 -9.58 10.58 11.26
C ALA A 86 -9.06 11.30 12.52
N GLY A 87 -9.90 12.13 13.18
CA GLY A 87 -9.55 12.82 14.40
C GLY A 87 -9.20 11.87 15.53
N LYS A 88 -10.02 10.84 15.77
CA LYS A 88 -9.72 9.78 16.74
C LYS A 88 -8.39 9.08 16.46
N SER A 89 -8.02 8.93 15.19
CA SER A 89 -6.75 8.33 14.79
C SER A 89 -5.56 9.23 15.12
N VAL A 90 -5.69 10.54 14.94
CA VAL A 90 -4.68 11.56 15.32
C VAL A 90 -4.55 11.64 16.84
N ASP A 91 -5.65 11.68 17.57
CA ASP A 91 -5.67 11.78 19.04
C ASP A 91 -4.98 10.60 19.72
N ARG A 92 -4.98 9.42 19.09
CA ARG A 92 -4.24 8.24 19.59
C ARG A 92 -2.73 8.47 19.68
N PHE A 93 -2.13 9.39 18.94
CA PHE A 93 -0.70 9.69 19.09
C PHE A 93 -0.38 10.29 20.46
N THR A 94 -1.26 11.12 21.02
CA THR A 94 -1.12 11.62 22.40
C THR A 94 -1.18 10.47 23.39
N GLN A 95 -2.14 9.55 23.24
CA GLN A 95 -2.25 8.38 24.11
C GLN A 95 -1.03 7.45 23.99
N ASP A 96 -0.49 7.26 22.78
CA ASP A 96 0.70 6.45 22.56
C ASP A 96 1.93 7.10 23.19
N LEU A 97 2.06 8.44 23.14
CA LEU A 97 3.12 9.18 23.80
C LEU A 97 3.06 9.03 25.32
N GLU A 98 1.87 9.16 25.91
CA GLU A 98 1.67 8.95 27.34
C GLU A 98 2.05 7.53 27.77
N ARG A 99 1.63 6.53 26.99
CA ARG A 99 2.00 5.11 27.23
C ARG A 99 3.51 4.88 27.11
N ALA A 100 4.16 5.52 26.12
CA ALA A 100 5.60 5.37 25.92
C ALA A 100 6.44 6.00 27.05
N ARG A 101 5.90 7.04 27.69
CA ARG A 101 6.52 7.72 28.86
C ARG A 101 6.33 6.97 30.16
N THR A 102 5.30 6.12 30.27
CA THR A 102 4.99 5.39 31.48
C THR A 102 5.70 4.03 31.47
N PRO A 103 6.64 3.76 32.41
CA PRO A 103 7.29 2.45 32.50
C PRO A 103 6.25 1.35 32.72
N ARG A 104 6.18 0.38 31.83
CA ARG A 104 5.32 -0.80 32.00
C ARG A 104 6.08 -1.91 32.70
N ALA A 105 5.46 -2.50 33.74
CA ALA A 105 5.86 -3.81 34.19
C ALA A 105 5.68 -4.83 33.06
N PRO A 106 6.58 -5.82 32.88
CA PRO A 106 6.45 -6.81 31.82
C PRO A 106 5.15 -7.62 32.02
N SER A 107 4.15 -7.39 31.17
CA SER A 107 2.91 -8.15 31.17
C SER A 107 3.09 -9.44 30.38
N GLY A 108 2.90 -10.59 31.02
CA GLY A 108 2.99 -11.92 30.41
C GLY A 108 1.82 -12.30 29.48
N GLN A 109 1.07 -11.36 28.95
CA GLN A 109 0.00 -11.62 27.99
C GLN A 109 0.28 -10.89 26.67
N GLN A 110 0.72 -11.65 25.68
CA GLN A 110 0.78 -11.23 24.29
C GLN A 110 -0.64 -11.23 23.71
N ASN A 111 -1.15 -10.05 23.39
CA ASN A 111 -2.40 -9.90 22.63
C ASN A 111 -2.13 -10.29 21.17
N ARG A 112 -2.71 -11.41 20.72
CA ARG A 112 -2.56 -12.01 19.38
C ARG A 112 -2.95 -11.11 18.19
N GLY A 113 -3.62 -9.98 18.41
CA GLY A 113 -4.08 -9.08 17.35
C GLY A 113 -3.12 -7.95 16.98
N GLU A 114 -2.17 -7.61 17.85
CA GLU A 114 -1.22 -6.49 17.63
C GLU A 114 0.15 -6.95 17.07
N GLU A 115 0.39 -8.25 17.00
CA GLU A 115 1.66 -8.83 16.54
C GLU A 115 1.88 -8.71 15.02
N ILE A 116 0.82 -8.40 14.26
CA ILE A 116 0.83 -8.36 12.78
C ILE A 116 1.56 -7.13 12.23
N VAL A 117 1.92 -6.15 13.03
CA VAL A 117 2.56 -4.90 12.57
C VAL A 117 3.81 -4.54 13.38
N ARG A 118 4.41 -5.46 14.05
CA ARG A 118 5.74 -5.23 14.65
C ARG A 118 6.83 -5.47 13.60
N ASP A 119 7.02 -4.48 12.75
CA ASP A 119 8.31 -4.25 12.13
C ASP A 119 9.37 -4.24 13.26
N PRO A 120 10.37 -5.13 13.25
CA PRO A 120 11.43 -5.12 14.26
C PRO A 120 12.12 -3.77 14.42
N ALA A 121 12.13 -2.94 13.38
CA ALA A 121 12.60 -1.55 13.42
C ALA A 121 11.70 -0.64 14.30
N ARG A 122 10.49 -1.08 14.68
CA ARG A 122 9.54 -0.32 15.50
C ARG A 122 9.51 -0.74 16.98
N ALA A 123 10.26 -1.76 17.36
CA ALA A 123 10.41 -2.16 18.77
C ALA A 123 11.23 -1.11 19.51
N GLY A 124 10.57 -0.10 20.09
CA GLY A 124 11.19 0.98 20.84
C GLY A 124 11.27 2.29 20.05
N GLU A 125 10.15 2.72 19.42
CA GLU A 125 10.10 4.09 18.85
C GLU A 125 10.51 5.10 19.92
N PRO A 126 11.47 5.98 19.61
CA PRO A 126 11.87 7.01 20.55
C PRO A 126 10.68 7.89 20.92
N VAL A 127 10.52 8.18 22.20
CA VAL A 127 9.50 9.12 22.72
C VAL A 127 9.50 10.42 21.90
N GLU A 128 10.66 10.82 21.41
CA GLU A 128 10.88 12.00 20.58
C GLU A 128 10.10 11.97 19.25
N VAL A 129 9.95 10.80 18.63
CA VAL A 129 9.17 10.63 17.37
C VAL A 129 7.69 10.90 17.64
N LEU A 130 7.13 10.28 18.68
CA LEU A 130 5.75 10.50 19.09
C LEU A 130 5.51 11.94 19.55
N GLN A 131 6.45 12.52 20.29
CA GLN A 131 6.39 13.93 20.72
C GLN A 131 6.33 14.84 19.50
N ARG A 132 7.19 14.61 18.50
CA ARG A 132 7.21 15.42 17.28
C ARG A 132 5.87 15.37 16.53
N LEU A 133 5.22 14.19 16.44
CA LEU A 133 3.89 14.06 15.84
C LEU A 133 2.84 14.85 16.63
N VAL A 134 2.83 14.72 17.95
CA VAL A 134 1.90 15.45 18.83
C VAL A 134 2.08 16.97 18.69
N ASP A 135 3.30 17.45 18.49
CA ASP A 135 3.62 18.87 18.34
C ASP A 135 3.29 19.43 16.95
N GLN A 136 3.41 18.62 15.88
CA GLN A 136 3.23 19.11 14.51
C GLN A 136 1.82 18.89 13.95
N LEU A 137 1.14 17.77 14.25
CA LEU A 137 -0.16 17.46 13.66
C LEU A 137 -1.26 18.49 13.96
N PRO A 138 -1.32 19.14 15.15
CA PRO A 138 -2.27 20.24 15.38
C PRO A 138 -2.04 21.48 14.49
N LYS A 139 -0.83 21.66 13.96
CA LYS A 139 -0.45 22.78 13.08
C LYS A 139 -0.70 22.49 11.61
N ALA A 140 -0.83 21.20 11.23
CA ALA A 140 -1.11 20.79 9.88
C ALA A 140 -2.52 21.22 9.46
N LYS A 141 -2.64 21.79 8.25
CA LYS A 141 -3.94 22.22 7.73
C LYS A 141 -4.81 21.01 7.41
N ARG A 142 -6.11 21.13 7.70
CA ARG A 142 -7.10 20.06 7.49
C ARG A 142 -7.95 20.34 6.26
N TYR A 143 -8.17 19.29 5.46
CA TYR A 143 -8.96 19.33 4.24
C TYR A 143 -9.87 18.09 4.16
N SER A 144 -11.05 18.21 3.55
CA SER A 144 -11.89 17.05 3.23
C SER A 144 -11.72 16.62 1.77
N ASP A 145 -11.35 17.54 0.88
CA ASP A 145 -11.12 17.29 -0.53
C ASP A 145 -9.62 17.44 -0.87
N TYR A 146 -9.01 16.38 -1.39
CA TYR A 146 -7.59 16.39 -1.80
C TYR A 146 -7.31 17.39 -2.93
N ARG A 147 -8.31 17.70 -3.76
CA ARG A 147 -8.17 18.66 -4.87
C ARG A 147 -8.00 20.07 -4.32
N GLU A 148 -8.79 20.41 -3.31
CA GLU A 148 -8.66 21.67 -2.58
C GLU A 148 -7.32 21.75 -1.85
N MET A 149 -6.91 20.68 -1.16
CA MET A 149 -5.60 20.59 -0.51
C MET A 149 -4.47 20.86 -1.50
N LEU A 150 -4.43 20.20 -2.63
CA LEU A 150 -3.38 20.38 -3.65
C LEU A 150 -3.43 21.77 -4.29
N GLN A 151 -4.61 22.38 -4.39
CA GLN A 151 -4.77 23.74 -4.89
C GLN A 151 -4.27 24.79 -3.90
N GLN A 152 -4.50 24.63 -2.62
CA GLN A 152 -4.23 25.65 -1.60
C GLN A 152 -2.86 25.49 -0.94
N GLN A 153 -2.39 24.25 -0.71
CA GLN A 153 -1.15 23.96 0.01
C GLN A 153 0.03 23.86 -0.98
N LYS A 154 0.62 25.00 -1.32
CA LYS A 154 1.66 25.10 -2.36
C LYS A 154 3.03 24.59 -1.94
N ASP A 155 3.32 24.58 -0.65
CA ASP A 155 4.59 24.19 -0.06
C ASP A 155 4.75 22.67 0.13
N VAL A 156 3.79 21.86 -0.30
CA VAL A 156 3.89 20.39 -0.29
C VAL A 156 4.96 19.94 -1.28
N ASP A 157 5.86 19.07 -0.85
CA ASP A 157 6.87 18.41 -1.68
C ASP A 157 6.44 16.98 -2.07
N ALA A 158 5.72 16.31 -1.18
CA ALA A 158 5.39 14.91 -1.30
C ALA A 158 4.01 14.57 -0.71
N VAL A 159 3.34 13.56 -1.26
CA VAL A 159 2.00 13.15 -0.86
C VAL A 159 1.97 11.66 -0.50
N ILE A 160 1.45 11.34 0.67
CA ILE A 160 1.09 9.98 1.07
C ILE A 160 -0.40 9.76 0.79
N VAL A 161 -0.74 8.72 0.05
CA VAL A 161 -2.10 8.32 -0.29
C VAL A 161 -2.41 6.99 0.40
N ALA A 162 -3.33 7.01 1.36
CA ALA A 162 -3.74 5.84 2.15
C ALA A 162 -5.28 5.76 2.29
N THR A 163 -5.97 6.17 1.25
CA THR A 163 -7.43 6.08 1.08
C THR A 163 -7.86 4.64 0.76
N PRO A 164 -9.16 4.34 0.60
CA PRO A 164 -9.61 3.13 -0.07
C PRO A 164 -9.06 3.02 -1.50
N ASP A 165 -8.91 1.78 -1.99
CA ASP A 165 -8.19 1.42 -3.22
C ASP A 165 -8.64 2.22 -4.45
N HIS A 166 -9.95 2.46 -4.56
CA HIS A 166 -10.56 3.14 -5.72
C HIS A 166 -10.12 4.59 -5.91
N MET A 167 -9.60 5.25 -4.87
CA MET A 167 -9.17 6.65 -4.95
C MET A 167 -7.67 6.80 -5.15
N HIS A 168 -6.89 5.72 -5.06
CA HIS A 168 -5.44 5.77 -5.14
C HIS A 168 -4.95 6.43 -6.43
N ALA A 169 -5.47 5.99 -7.57
CA ALA A 169 -4.99 6.45 -8.88
C ALA A 169 -5.24 7.94 -9.13
N THR A 170 -6.43 8.44 -8.83
CA THR A 170 -6.80 9.84 -9.07
C THR A 170 -6.01 10.79 -8.19
N ILE A 171 -5.83 10.46 -6.91
CA ILE A 171 -5.07 11.30 -5.97
C ILE A 171 -3.60 11.30 -6.35
N ALA A 172 -3.01 10.12 -6.59
CA ALA A 172 -1.61 9.99 -6.99
C ALA A 172 -1.33 10.73 -8.31
N SER A 173 -2.21 10.59 -9.29
CA SER A 173 -2.11 11.26 -10.57
C SER A 173 -2.12 12.78 -10.42
N ALA A 174 -3.07 13.34 -9.67
CA ALA A 174 -3.17 14.77 -9.42
C ALA A 174 -1.94 15.34 -8.69
N ALA A 175 -1.39 14.59 -7.72
CA ALA A 175 -0.16 14.99 -7.04
C ALA A 175 1.04 15.01 -8.00
N MET A 176 1.19 13.97 -8.85
CA MET A 176 2.27 13.90 -9.84
C MET A 176 2.15 14.98 -10.91
N ASP A 177 0.94 15.45 -11.28
CA ASP A 177 0.77 16.58 -12.20
C ASP A 177 1.40 17.86 -11.68
N LEU A 178 1.42 18.02 -10.37
CA LEU A 178 2.06 19.14 -9.68
C LEU A 178 3.54 18.88 -9.34
N GLY A 179 4.14 17.81 -9.89
CA GLY A 179 5.53 17.45 -9.65
C GLY A 179 5.83 16.95 -8.24
N LYS A 180 4.80 16.49 -7.48
CA LYS A 180 4.99 15.99 -6.12
C LYS A 180 5.43 14.54 -6.12
N HIS A 181 6.33 14.16 -5.20
CA HIS A 181 6.67 12.77 -4.92
C HIS A 181 5.47 12.06 -4.30
N VAL A 182 5.28 10.76 -4.58
CA VAL A 182 4.06 10.07 -4.13
C VAL A 182 4.37 8.70 -3.53
N TYR A 183 3.83 8.47 -2.33
CA TYR A 183 3.72 7.16 -1.71
C TYR A 183 2.25 6.73 -1.73
N VAL A 184 1.95 5.57 -2.28
CA VAL A 184 0.57 5.05 -2.35
C VAL A 184 0.47 3.75 -1.58
N GLN A 185 -0.50 3.61 -0.70
CA GLN A 185 -0.78 2.34 -0.05
C GLN A 185 -1.15 1.25 -1.06
N LYS A 186 -0.95 0.01 -0.66
CA LYS A 186 -1.31 -1.16 -1.46
C LYS A 186 -2.84 -1.42 -1.44
N PRO A 187 -3.38 -1.98 -2.52
CA PRO A 187 -2.78 -2.14 -3.84
C PRO A 187 -2.56 -0.77 -4.51
N LEU A 188 -1.59 -0.67 -5.42
CA LEU A 188 -1.28 0.62 -6.07
C LEU A 188 -2.52 1.29 -6.66
N THR A 189 -3.40 0.50 -7.30
CA THR A 189 -4.61 0.99 -7.97
C THR A 189 -5.73 -0.04 -7.90
N TRP A 190 -6.93 0.39 -8.30
CA TRP A 190 -8.11 -0.46 -8.39
C TRP A 190 -8.19 -1.22 -9.73
N SER A 191 -7.61 -0.73 -10.81
CA SER A 191 -7.63 -1.36 -12.14
C SER A 191 -6.24 -1.50 -12.75
N VAL A 192 -6.11 -2.41 -13.72
CA VAL A 192 -4.86 -2.64 -14.47
C VAL A 192 -4.47 -1.40 -15.27
N GLU A 193 -5.45 -0.76 -15.93
CA GLU A 193 -5.23 0.46 -16.71
C GLU A 193 -4.65 1.58 -15.86
N GLU A 194 -5.21 1.79 -14.66
CA GLU A 194 -4.71 2.78 -13.70
C GLU A 194 -3.26 2.50 -13.28
N ALA A 195 -2.91 1.23 -13.02
CA ALA A 195 -1.56 0.86 -12.61
C ALA A 195 -0.53 1.19 -13.71
N ARG A 196 -0.81 0.80 -14.95
CA ARG A 196 0.04 1.14 -16.09
C ARG A 196 0.11 2.64 -16.35
N TYR A 197 -1.00 3.34 -16.14
CA TYR A 197 -1.05 4.80 -16.28
C TYR A 197 -0.14 5.49 -15.26
N LEU A 198 -0.24 5.14 -13.97
CA LEU A 198 0.58 5.75 -12.93
C LEU A 198 2.08 5.49 -13.13
N ALA A 199 2.47 4.29 -13.59
CA ALA A 199 3.87 3.98 -13.88
C ALA A 199 4.43 4.87 -15.00
N ARG A 200 3.70 5.04 -16.10
CA ARG A 200 4.10 5.96 -17.20
C ARG A 200 4.19 7.38 -16.69
N LYS A 201 3.18 7.86 -15.98
CA LYS A 201 3.14 9.22 -15.45
C LYS A 201 4.28 9.52 -14.48
N ALA A 202 4.61 8.59 -13.58
CA ALA A 202 5.74 8.74 -12.67
C ALA A 202 7.07 8.94 -13.42
N LYS A 203 7.29 8.16 -14.49
CA LYS A 203 8.45 8.27 -15.35
C LYS A 203 8.48 9.62 -16.07
N ASP A 204 7.36 10.05 -16.65
CA ASP A 204 7.27 11.31 -17.40
C ASP A 204 7.49 12.54 -16.49
N LYS A 205 6.93 12.50 -15.27
CA LYS A 205 7.06 13.57 -14.28
C LYS A 205 8.38 13.52 -13.50
N LYS A 206 9.15 12.43 -13.60
CA LYS A 206 10.45 12.24 -12.91
C LYS A 206 10.36 12.42 -11.39
N VAL A 207 9.28 11.94 -10.79
CA VAL A 207 9.06 12.00 -9.35
C VAL A 207 9.39 10.66 -8.68
N ALA A 208 9.86 10.70 -7.44
CA ALA A 208 10.07 9.50 -6.65
C ALA A 208 8.71 8.93 -6.21
N THR A 209 8.50 7.65 -6.47
CA THR A 209 7.25 6.95 -6.15
C THR A 209 7.52 5.67 -5.40
N GLN A 210 6.59 5.24 -4.54
CA GLN A 210 6.66 3.95 -3.85
C GLN A 210 5.27 3.44 -3.51
N MET A 211 5.04 2.13 -3.70
CA MET A 211 3.86 1.45 -3.19
C MET A 211 4.09 0.97 -1.75
N GLY A 212 3.05 0.91 -0.95
CA GLY A 212 3.08 0.55 0.48
C GLY A 212 3.14 -0.97 0.76
N ASN A 213 3.92 -1.74 0.00
CA ASN A 213 4.21 -3.15 0.27
C ASN A 213 5.48 -3.31 1.13
N GLN A 214 5.39 -2.93 2.40
CA GLN A 214 6.54 -2.75 3.31
C GLN A 214 7.48 -3.96 3.38
N GLY A 215 6.94 -5.18 3.28
CA GLY A 215 7.73 -6.42 3.24
C GLY A 215 8.85 -6.41 2.21
N HIS A 216 8.67 -5.70 1.09
CA HIS A 216 9.69 -5.56 0.04
C HIS A 216 11.01 -4.94 0.54
N SER A 217 10.99 -4.15 1.61
CA SER A 217 12.18 -3.55 2.21
C SER A 217 12.83 -4.40 3.30
N HIS A 218 12.19 -5.46 3.77
CA HIS A 218 12.72 -6.26 4.89
C HIS A 218 13.96 -7.06 4.47
N ALA A 219 14.88 -7.23 5.40
CA ALA A 219 16.11 -8.01 5.18
C ALA A 219 15.81 -9.49 4.91
N GLU A 220 14.84 -10.08 5.61
CA GLU A 220 14.43 -11.48 5.43
C GLU A 220 13.77 -11.71 4.07
N SER A 221 13.04 -10.73 3.55
CA SER A 221 12.46 -10.77 2.21
C SER A 221 13.55 -10.83 1.13
N ARG A 222 14.59 -10.01 1.29
CA ARG A 222 15.74 -10.02 0.40
C ARG A 222 16.50 -11.34 0.49
N MET A 223 16.62 -11.89 1.68
CA MET A 223 17.20 -13.21 1.91
C MET A 223 16.38 -14.31 1.21
N THR A 224 15.04 -14.24 1.21
CA THR A 224 14.17 -15.15 0.44
C THR A 224 14.50 -15.09 -1.06
N VAL A 225 14.61 -13.89 -1.62
CA VAL A 225 14.96 -13.68 -3.03
C VAL A 225 16.35 -14.24 -3.32
N GLU A 226 17.31 -14.00 -2.45
CA GLU A 226 18.70 -14.47 -2.56
C GLU A 226 18.79 -16.01 -2.52
N TYR A 227 18.04 -16.69 -1.64
CA TYR A 227 17.96 -18.16 -1.64
C TYR A 227 17.52 -18.70 -3.00
N ILE A 228 16.46 -18.13 -3.57
CA ILE A 228 15.92 -18.57 -4.85
C ILE A 228 16.90 -18.30 -5.99
N GLN A 229 17.45 -17.08 -6.07
CA GLN A 229 18.35 -16.66 -7.16
C GLN A 229 19.68 -17.38 -7.13
N GLN A 230 20.14 -17.84 -5.96
CA GLN A 230 21.36 -18.66 -5.80
C GLN A 230 21.08 -20.16 -5.95
N GLY A 231 19.84 -20.54 -6.25
CA GLY A 231 19.49 -21.93 -6.57
C GLY A 231 19.43 -22.88 -5.37
N ALA A 232 19.20 -22.35 -4.15
CA ALA A 232 19.13 -23.15 -2.92
C ALA A 232 18.16 -24.33 -3.01
N ILE A 233 17.05 -24.18 -3.73
CA ILE A 233 16.05 -25.23 -3.94
C ILE A 233 15.97 -25.73 -5.40
N GLY A 234 16.91 -25.29 -6.24
CA GLY A 234 16.92 -25.65 -7.68
C GLY A 234 15.82 -24.95 -8.48
N ASP A 235 15.37 -25.58 -9.57
CA ASP A 235 14.34 -25.06 -10.47
C ASP A 235 12.97 -25.02 -9.78
N VAL A 236 12.38 -23.83 -9.64
CA VAL A 236 11.03 -23.66 -9.08
C VAL A 236 9.99 -23.74 -10.20
N ARG A 237 9.02 -24.63 -10.05
CA ARG A 237 7.91 -24.84 -11.01
C ARG A 237 6.54 -24.59 -10.41
N GLU A 238 6.45 -24.60 -9.09
CA GLU A 238 5.19 -24.43 -8.37
C GLU A 238 5.38 -23.51 -7.17
N VAL A 239 4.40 -22.63 -6.94
CA VAL A 239 4.37 -21.73 -5.80
C VAL A 239 2.97 -21.72 -5.20
N HIS A 240 2.87 -21.85 -3.88
CA HIS A 240 1.65 -21.65 -3.13
C HIS A 240 1.73 -20.37 -2.31
N VAL A 241 0.67 -19.58 -2.38
CA VAL A 241 0.53 -18.31 -1.66
C VAL A 241 -0.81 -18.32 -0.94
N TRP A 242 -0.84 -18.05 0.36
CA TRP A 242 -2.10 -18.12 1.11
C TRP A 242 -2.24 -17.02 2.14
N THR A 243 -3.49 -16.72 2.52
CA THR A 243 -3.85 -15.79 3.59
C THR A 243 -5.19 -16.16 4.23
N ASN A 244 -5.36 -15.82 5.51
CA ASN A 244 -6.63 -15.98 6.20
C ASN A 244 -7.67 -14.90 5.84
N ARG A 245 -7.30 -13.82 5.14
CA ARG A 245 -8.25 -12.76 4.76
C ARG A 245 -9.36 -13.36 3.87
N PRO A 246 -10.61 -12.89 4.02
CA PRO A 246 -11.09 -11.82 4.91
C PRO A 246 -11.50 -12.28 6.32
N LEU A 247 -11.33 -13.58 6.67
CA LEU A 247 -11.83 -14.14 7.92
C LEU A 247 -11.35 -13.35 9.16
N GLY A 248 -12.30 -12.87 9.96
CA GLY A 248 -12.03 -12.11 11.17
C GLY A 248 -11.62 -10.65 10.95
N TYR A 249 -11.62 -10.16 9.71
CA TYR A 249 -11.20 -8.79 9.38
C TYR A 249 -12.32 -7.91 8.80
N TRP A 250 -13.00 -8.37 7.75
CA TRP A 250 -14.16 -7.69 7.18
C TRP A 250 -15.11 -8.68 6.53
N PRO A 251 -16.40 -8.33 6.38
CA PRO A 251 -17.39 -9.21 5.77
C PRO A 251 -17.22 -9.26 4.25
N GLN A 252 -17.38 -10.45 3.68
CA GLN A 252 -17.51 -10.72 2.24
C GLN A 252 -18.65 -11.72 1.99
N GLY A 253 -18.97 -11.96 0.72
CA GLY A 253 -20.04 -12.88 0.32
C GLY A 253 -21.45 -12.38 0.63
N LEU A 254 -21.62 -11.08 0.78
CA LEU A 254 -22.86 -10.45 1.21
C LEU A 254 -23.59 -9.81 0.03
N PRO A 255 -24.94 -9.84 0.01
CA PRO A 255 -25.70 -9.06 -0.96
C PRO A 255 -25.54 -7.56 -0.69
N ARG A 256 -25.70 -6.73 -1.72
CA ARG A 256 -25.72 -5.28 -1.56
C ARG A 256 -26.89 -4.86 -0.65
N PRO A 257 -26.69 -3.97 0.33
CA PRO A 257 -27.78 -3.36 1.08
C PRO A 257 -28.88 -2.81 0.15
N ALA A 258 -30.14 -3.05 0.50
CA ALA A 258 -31.27 -2.50 -0.22
C ALA A 258 -31.32 -0.99 -0.04
N THR A 259 -31.69 -0.26 -1.10
CA THR A 259 -32.00 1.16 -1.00
C THR A 259 -33.26 1.39 -0.18
N LEU A 260 -33.46 2.61 0.34
CA LEU A 260 -34.72 2.97 1.05
C LEU A 260 -35.93 2.73 0.17
N GLU A 261 -35.85 3.05 -1.12
CA GLU A 261 -36.92 2.81 -2.09
C GLU A 261 -37.23 1.31 -2.24
N GLN A 262 -36.21 0.47 -2.37
CA GLN A 262 -36.36 -0.99 -2.46
C GLN A 262 -36.96 -1.58 -1.18
N ALA A 263 -36.54 -1.12 -0.01
CA ALA A 263 -37.02 -1.55 1.28
C ALA A 263 -38.48 -1.11 1.50
N SER A 264 -38.86 0.10 1.08
CA SER A 264 -40.24 0.63 1.23
C SER A 264 -41.26 -0.09 0.34
N LYS A 265 -40.84 -0.63 -0.80
CA LYS A 265 -41.66 -1.47 -1.69
C LYS A 265 -41.82 -2.91 -1.19
N GLY A 266 -41.30 -3.22 0.01
CA GLY A 266 -41.27 -4.56 0.58
C GLY A 266 -42.64 -5.20 0.69
N ARG A 267 -42.84 -6.27 -0.07
CA ARG A 267 -43.95 -7.20 0.17
C ARG A 267 -43.55 -8.18 1.27
N PRO A 268 -44.43 -8.57 2.18
CA PRO A 268 -44.22 -9.74 3.02
C PRO A 268 -44.18 -10.97 2.10
N VAL A 269 -43.01 -11.45 1.76
CA VAL A 269 -42.83 -12.58 0.83
C VAL A 269 -41.95 -13.61 1.52
N GLY A 270 -42.21 -14.88 1.25
CA GLY A 270 -41.37 -15.98 1.71
C GLY A 270 -39.89 -15.81 1.34
N TRP A 271 -39.04 -16.48 2.07
CA TRP A 271 -37.58 -16.43 1.91
C TRP A 271 -37.06 -17.19 0.69
N ASN A 272 -37.91 -17.45 -0.29
CA ASN A 272 -37.56 -18.13 -1.54
C ASN A 272 -38.07 -17.31 -2.74
N GLY A 273 -37.45 -17.52 -3.89
CA GLY A 273 -37.80 -16.87 -5.15
C GLY A 273 -37.06 -15.56 -5.44
N PRO A 274 -37.41 -14.87 -6.55
CA PRO A 274 -36.75 -13.66 -6.99
C PRO A 274 -36.74 -12.56 -5.91
N GLY A 275 -35.60 -11.91 -5.75
CA GLY A 275 -35.42 -10.82 -4.78
C GLY A 275 -35.14 -11.27 -3.34
N VAL A 276 -34.88 -12.57 -3.09
CA VAL A 276 -34.52 -13.06 -1.75
C VAL A 276 -33.25 -12.37 -1.21
N GLU A 277 -32.26 -12.11 -2.08
CA GLU A 277 -31.04 -11.40 -1.69
C GLU A 277 -31.30 -9.97 -1.19
N ALA A 278 -32.16 -9.22 -1.88
CA ALA A 278 -32.51 -7.86 -1.45
C ALA A 278 -33.27 -7.87 -0.10
N ARG A 279 -34.12 -8.86 0.13
CA ARG A 279 -34.81 -9.03 1.43
C ARG A 279 -33.86 -9.42 2.55
N LEU A 280 -32.93 -10.33 2.26
CA LEU A 280 -31.89 -10.72 3.20
C LEU A 280 -31.01 -9.52 3.54
N ALA A 281 -30.60 -8.74 2.54
CA ALA A 281 -29.84 -7.52 2.74
C ALA A 281 -30.59 -6.50 3.61
N ALA A 282 -31.87 -6.28 3.34
CA ALA A 282 -32.70 -5.37 4.15
C ALA A 282 -32.86 -5.86 5.61
N ALA A 283 -32.96 -7.18 5.81
CA ALA A 283 -33.08 -7.78 7.14
C ALA A 283 -31.72 -7.71 7.91
N LEU A 284 -30.59 -7.88 7.22
CA LEU A 284 -29.27 -7.91 7.85
C LEU A 284 -28.72 -6.51 8.14
N TYR A 285 -28.93 -5.55 7.24
CA TYR A 285 -28.24 -4.26 7.28
C TYR A 285 -29.17 -3.07 7.52
N GLY A 286 -30.47 -3.24 7.32
CA GLY A 286 -31.39 -2.12 7.25
C GLY A 286 -31.17 -1.25 6.02
N SER A 287 -31.83 -0.09 5.98
CA SER A 287 -31.79 0.88 4.89
C SER A 287 -32.10 2.28 5.40
N GLY A 288 -31.85 3.30 4.57
CA GLY A 288 -32.20 4.69 4.89
C GLY A 288 -31.38 5.29 6.02
N TYR A 289 -30.15 4.86 6.21
CA TYR A 289 -29.26 5.44 7.20
C TYR A 289 -28.87 6.87 6.82
N LYS A 290 -28.95 7.78 7.81
CA LYS A 290 -28.40 9.13 7.65
C LYS A 290 -26.86 9.05 7.55
N VAL A 291 -26.30 9.76 6.59
CA VAL A 291 -24.84 9.98 6.54
C VAL A 291 -24.41 10.75 7.80
N PRO A 292 -23.37 10.31 8.54
CA PRO A 292 -22.83 11.08 9.64
C PRO A 292 -22.42 12.50 9.20
N ASP A 293 -22.69 13.49 10.02
CA ASP A 293 -22.40 14.90 9.68
C ASP A 293 -20.90 15.18 9.49
N THR A 294 -20.03 14.30 10.01
CA THR A 294 -18.56 14.38 9.89
C THR A 294 -18.03 13.68 8.65
N LEU A 295 -18.87 12.94 7.92
CA LEU A 295 -18.51 12.15 6.74
C LEU A 295 -18.97 12.81 5.45
N SER A 296 -18.06 13.18 4.58
CA SER A 296 -18.36 13.61 3.22
C SER A 296 -18.57 12.40 2.31
N TRP A 297 -19.80 11.84 2.32
CA TRP A 297 -20.09 10.58 1.61
C TRP A 297 -19.85 10.66 0.10
N ASP A 298 -20.14 11.79 -0.54
CA ASP A 298 -19.86 12.01 -1.97
C ASP A 298 -18.36 11.96 -2.28
N LEU A 299 -17.52 12.53 -1.42
CA LEU A 299 -16.07 12.46 -1.55
C LEU A 299 -15.53 11.06 -1.25
N PHE A 300 -16.16 10.30 -0.32
CA PHE A 300 -15.84 8.90 -0.10
C PHE A 300 -16.15 8.06 -1.34
N LEU A 301 -17.33 8.23 -1.95
CA LEU A 301 -17.68 7.55 -3.20
C LEU A 301 -16.71 7.89 -4.32
N GLY A 302 -16.26 9.13 -4.40
CA GLY A 302 -15.25 9.58 -5.35
C GLY A 302 -15.56 9.15 -6.78
N VAL A 303 -14.68 8.35 -7.37
CA VAL A 303 -14.79 7.82 -8.73
C VAL A 303 -15.83 6.71 -8.89
N SER A 304 -16.36 6.17 -7.78
CA SER A 304 -17.31 5.04 -7.79
C SER A 304 -18.73 5.46 -8.15
N PRO A 305 -19.58 4.54 -8.57
CA PRO A 305 -21.02 4.82 -8.72
C PRO A 305 -21.65 5.36 -7.44
N VAL A 306 -22.74 6.12 -7.59
CA VAL A 306 -23.50 6.62 -6.45
C VAL A 306 -24.26 5.46 -5.80
N VAL A 307 -24.02 5.28 -4.50
CA VAL A 307 -24.72 4.30 -3.64
C VAL A 307 -25.20 5.00 -2.39
N GLU A 308 -26.36 4.62 -1.88
CA GLU A 308 -26.84 5.10 -0.59
C GLU A 308 -25.89 4.66 0.53
N TYR A 309 -25.70 5.55 1.52
CA TYR A 309 -24.86 5.23 2.68
C TYR A 309 -25.45 4.08 3.49
N ASN A 310 -24.55 3.18 3.88
CA ASN A 310 -24.83 2.14 4.86
C ASN A 310 -23.58 1.92 5.72
N PRO A 311 -23.71 1.82 7.06
CA PRO A 311 -22.56 1.61 7.95
C PRO A 311 -21.81 0.30 7.71
N VAL A 312 -22.37 -0.64 6.94
CA VAL A 312 -21.65 -1.86 6.53
C VAL A 312 -20.48 -1.58 5.60
N TYR A 313 -20.41 -0.40 4.97
CA TYR A 313 -19.36 -0.04 4.01
C TYR A 313 -18.15 0.62 4.66
N HIS A 314 -18.40 1.58 5.56
CA HIS A 314 -17.42 2.49 6.11
C HIS A 314 -17.34 2.32 7.64
N PRO A 315 -16.16 2.50 8.29
CA PRO A 315 -14.90 3.02 7.72
C PRO A 315 -13.94 1.95 7.18
N PHE A 316 -14.11 0.66 7.46
CA PHE A 316 -13.11 -0.38 7.22
C PHE A 316 -13.54 -1.43 6.18
N ASN A 317 -14.85 -1.75 6.13
CA ASN A 317 -15.39 -2.89 5.40
C ASN A 317 -15.47 -2.70 3.87
N TRP A 318 -15.17 -1.50 3.37
CA TRP A 318 -15.11 -1.18 1.94
C TRP A 318 -14.25 -2.18 1.14
N ARG A 319 -13.30 -2.86 1.80
CA ARG A 319 -12.41 -3.85 1.19
C ARG A 319 -13.15 -5.02 0.54
N GLY A 320 -14.26 -5.44 1.13
CA GLY A 320 -15.09 -6.53 0.62
C GLY A 320 -16.00 -6.13 -0.56
N TRP A 321 -16.14 -4.84 -0.84
CA TRP A 321 -17.09 -4.32 -1.83
C TRP A 321 -16.38 -3.92 -3.12
N VAL A 322 -16.88 -4.46 -4.24
CA VAL A 322 -16.26 -4.30 -5.57
C VAL A 322 -16.11 -2.84 -6.00
N ASP A 323 -17.00 -1.95 -5.56
CA ASP A 323 -16.93 -0.53 -5.93
C ASP A 323 -15.68 0.17 -5.39
N TRP A 324 -15.16 -0.28 -4.24
CA TRP A 324 -14.12 0.45 -3.50
C TRP A 324 -12.86 -0.34 -3.24
N GLY A 325 -12.95 -1.65 -3.02
CA GLY A 325 -11.84 -2.53 -2.71
C GLY A 325 -11.59 -3.61 -3.74
N GLN A 326 -10.60 -4.46 -3.47
CA GLN A 326 -10.18 -5.57 -4.33
C GLN A 326 -10.19 -6.92 -3.56
N GLY A 327 -10.94 -6.97 -2.43
CA GLY A 327 -11.04 -8.18 -1.61
C GLY A 327 -9.71 -8.61 -0.98
N ALA A 328 -9.63 -9.87 -0.62
CA ALA A 328 -8.43 -10.45 0.01
C ALA A 328 -7.21 -10.40 -0.91
N LEU A 329 -7.41 -10.59 -2.23
CA LEU A 329 -6.32 -10.55 -3.20
C LEU A 329 -5.70 -9.16 -3.31
N GLY A 330 -6.52 -8.09 -3.34
CA GLY A 330 -6.03 -6.71 -3.32
C GLY A 330 -5.35 -6.35 -2.00
N ASP A 331 -5.93 -6.77 -0.88
CA ASP A 331 -5.36 -6.46 0.44
C ASP A 331 -4.02 -7.14 0.71
N MET A 332 -3.88 -8.42 0.35
CA MET A 332 -2.72 -9.23 0.71
C MET A 332 -1.81 -9.64 -0.46
N GLY A 333 -2.31 -9.57 -1.69
CA GLY A 333 -1.51 -9.98 -2.85
C GLY A 333 -0.19 -9.21 -2.98
N ALA A 334 -0.21 -7.90 -2.74
CA ALA A 334 0.99 -7.06 -2.77
C ALA A 334 2.02 -7.42 -1.67
N HIS A 335 1.60 -8.14 -0.63
CA HIS A 335 2.49 -8.58 0.45
C HIS A 335 2.99 -10.01 0.29
N LEU A 336 2.35 -10.81 -0.55
CA LEU A 336 2.63 -12.24 -0.67
C LEU A 336 3.04 -12.66 -2.08
N ILE A 337 2.33 -12.18 -3.14
CA ILE A 337 2.72 -12.46 -4.54
C ILE A 337 4.00 -11.69 -4.92
N ASP A 338 4.32 -10.62 -4.20
CA ASP A 338 5.55 -9.84 -4.36
C ASP A 338 6.80 -10.73 -4.38
N PHE A 339 6.91 -11.67 -3.44
CA PHE A 339 8.10 -12.51 -3.31
C PHE A 339 8.32 -13.45 -4.50
N PRO A 340 7.34 -14.27 -4.94
CA PRO A 340 7.53 -15.07 -6.14
C PRO A 340 7.68 -14.23 -7.40
N PHE A 341 6.98 -13.09 -7.50
CA PHE A 341 7.10 -12.18 -8.63
C PHE A 341 8.54 -11.65 -8.75
N TRP A 342 9.14 -11.22 -7.65
CA TRP A 342 10.50 -10.70 -7.59
C TRP A 342 11.55 -11.82 -7.74
N ALA A 343 11.48 -12.86 -6.87
CA ALA A 343 12.53 -13.88 -6.79
C ALA A 343 12.67 -14.68 -8.09
N LEU A 344 11.56 -14.98 -8.76
CA LEU A 344 11.52 -15.77 -9.98
C LEU A 344 11.51 -14.94 -11.26
N ASP A 345 11.39 -13.59 -11.14
CA ASP A 345 11.21 -12.69 -12.29
C ASP A 345 10.09 -13.20 -13.20
N LEU A 346 8.88 -13.33 -12.62
CA LEU A 346 7.78 -14.07 -13.27
C LEU A 346 7.26 -13.42 -14.56
N GLY A 347 7.32 -12.10 -14.67
CA GLY A 347 6.65 -11.39 -15.75
C GLY A 347 5.12 -11.46 -15.61
N MET A 348 4.41 -11.45 -16.75
CA MET A 348 2.95 -11.54 -16.76
C MET A 348 2.48 -12.98 -16.97
N PRO A 349 1.37 -13.38 -16.33
CA PRO A 349 0.79 -14.71 -16.55
C PRO A 349 0.17 -14.80 -17.94
N THR A 350 0.22 -15.97 -18.54
CA THR A 350 -0.42 -16.30 -19.82
C THR A 350 -1.90 -16.64 -19.66
N SER A 351 -2.26 -17.19 -18.50
CA SER A 351 -3.65 -17.45 -18.13
C SER A 351 -3.87 -17.34 -16.63
N VAL A 352 -5.09 -17.00 -16.26
CA VAL A 352 -5.53 -16.89 -14.86
C VAL A 352 -6.94 -17.47 -14.73
N GLU A 353 -7.15 -18.25 -13.66
CA GLU A 353 -8.43 -18.85 -13.33
C GLU A 353 -8.72 -18.71 -11.85
N THR A 354 -9.82 -18.06 -11.50
CA THR A 354 -10.28 -17.93 -10.10
C THR A 354 -11.55 -18.73 -9.88
N ILE A 355 -11.49 -19.68 -8.95
CA ILE A 355 -12.63 -20.42 -8.42
C ILE A 355 -12.98 -19.90 -7.02
N TYR A 356 -14.23 -20.04 -6.62
CA TYR A 356 -14.75 -19.49 -5.37
C TYR A 356 -15.74 -20.44 -4.69
N THR A 357 -15.84 -20.34 -3.37
CA THR A 357 -16.60 -21.29 -2.54
C THR A 357 -18.11 -21.02 -2.49
N GLN A 358 -18.56 -19.85 -2.92
CA GLN A 358 -19.97 -19.46 -2.92
C GLN A 358 -20.30 -18.56 -4.12
N PRO A 359 -21.56 -18.40 -4.49
CA PRO A 359 -21.93 -17.53 -5.60
C PRO A 359 -21.39 -16.11 -5.41
N PHE A 360 -20.69 -15.62 -6.43
CA PHE A 360 -20.23 -14.24 -6.50
C PHE A 360 -21.39 -13.36 -6.97
N ASN A 361 -21.68 -12.31 -6.22
CA ASN A 361 -22.58 -11.24 -6.65
C ASN A 361 -21.74 -10.01 -7.01
N ASP A 362 -22.08 -9.27 -8.06
CA ASP A 362 -21.26 -8.20 -8.61
C ASP A 362 -20.98 -7.01 -7.65
N ALA A 363 -21.47 -7.08 -6.41
CA ALA A 363 -21.31 -6.05 -5.39
C ALA A 363 -20.24 -6.37 -4.35
N CYS A 364 -20.13 -7.64 -3.94
CA CYS A 364 -19.26 -8.06 -2.84
C CYS A 364 -18.48 -9.32 -3.21
N TYR A 365 -17.20 -9.34 -2.89
CA TYR A 365 -16.33 -10.48 -3.16
C TYR A 365 -16.76 -11.73 -2.39
N PRO A 366 -16.48 -12.96 -2.89
CA PRO A 366 -16.76 -14.21 -2.18
C PRO A 366 -15.87 -14.37 -0.94
N ASN A 367 -16.31 -15.18 0.03
CA ASN A 367 -15.59 -15.39 1.29
C ASN A 367 -14.25 -16.09 1.13
N ALA A 368 -14.11 -16.94 0.12
CA ALA A 368 -12.87 -17.65 -0.15
C ALA A 368 -12.70 -17.90 -1.64
N THR A 369 -11.47 -17.78 -2.12
CA THR A 369 -11.08 -18.05 -3.49
C THR A 369 -9.82 -18.92 -3.58
N THR A 370 -9.70 -19.61 -4.70
CA THR A 370 -8.43 -20.19 -5.16
C THR A 370 -8.17 -19.67 -6.56
N THR A 371 -7.02 -19.00 -6.77
CA THR A 371 -6.65 -18.46 -8.07
C THR A 371 -5.40 -19.14 -8.59
N TYR A 372 -5.46 -19.63 -9.81
CA TYR A 372 -4.35 -20.25 -10.53
C TYR A 372 -3.79 -19.28 -11.56
N TYR A 373 -2.50 -19.01 -11.47
CA TYR A 373 -1.75 -18.23 -12.44
C TYR A 373 -0.75 -19.14 -13.15
N GLU A 374 -0.72 -19.10 -14.47
CA GLU A 374 0.25 -19.83 -15.28
C GLU A 374 1.22 -18.85 -15.95
N PHE A 375 2.50 -19.03 -15.66
CA PHE A 375 3.59 -18.25 -16.25
C PHE A 375 4.40 -19.11 -17.20
N ALA A 376 4.64 -18.62 -18.41
CA ALA A 376 5.46 -19.29 -19.40
C ALA A 376 6.93 -19.44 -18.95
N ALA A 377 7.65 -20.36 -19.56
CA ALA A 377 9.10 -20.43 -19.42
C ALA A 377 9.76 -19.13 -19.89
N ARG A 378 10.83 -18.69 -19.21
CA ARG A 378 11.52 -17.41 -19.44
C ARG A 378 13.02 -17.65 -19.53
N GLY A 379 13.59 -17.53 -20.73
CA GLY A 379 15.00 -17.85 -20.96
C GLY A 379 15.30 -19.28 -20.51
N ASN A 380 16.20 -19.44 -19.55
CA ASN A 380 16.55 -20.73 -18.93
C ASN A 380 15.70 -21.09 -17.71
N LYS A 381 14.76 -20.22 -17.30
CA LYS A 381 13.86 -20.46 -16.17
C LYS A 381 12.63 -21.25 -16.63
N PRO A 382 12.20 -22.29 -15.89
CA PRO A 382 11.02 -23.08 -16.25
C PRO A 382 9.73 -22.29 -16.20
N ALA A 383 8.67 -22.84 -16.79
CA ALA A 383 7.30 -22.41 -16.54
C ALA A 383 6.94 -22.57 -15.05
N VAL A 384 6.12 -21.66 -14.53
CA VAL A 384 5.70 -21.67 -13.12
C VAL A 384 4.18 -21.62 -13.03
N LYS A 385 3.62 -22.47 -12.17
CA LYS A 385 2.25 -22.39 -11.71
C LYS A 385 2.23 -21.77 -10.30
N LEU A 386 1.56 -20.63 -10.14
CA LEU A 386 1.31 -20.03 -8.84
C LEU A 386 -0.14 -20.23 -8.45
N THR A 387 -0.38 -20.72 -7.24
CA THR A 387 -1.72 -20.90 -6.68
C THR A 387 -1.88 -20.00 -5.47
N TRP A 388 -2.86 -19.10 -5.53
CA TRP A 388 -3.32 -18.26 -4.44
C TRP A 388 -4.49 -18.91 -3.71
N TYR A 389 -4.51 -18.80 -2.39
CA TYR A 389 -5.59 -19.23 -1.52
C TYR A 389 -5.96 -18.09 -0.55
N ASP A 390 -7.25 -17.84 -0.36
CA ASP A 390 -7.73 -16.92 0.66
C ASP A 390 -8.93 -17.50 1.41
N GLY A 391 -9.51 -16.70 2.35
CA GLY A 391 -10.64 -17.14 3.14
C GLY A 391 -10.33 -18.31 4.07
N GLY A 392 -9.08 -18.47 4.49
CA GLY A 392 -8.63 -19.57 5.36
C GLY A 392 -8.37 -20.90 4.63
N LEU A 393 -8.45 -20.91 3.30
CA LEU A 393 -7.97 -22.04 2.52
C LEU A 393 -6.44 -22.12 2.62
N LEU A 394 -5.91 -23.33 2.73
CA LEU A 394 -4.49 -23.58 2.91
C LEU A 394 -3.94 -24.48 1.81
N PRO A 395 -2.66 -24.33 1.45
CA PRO A 395 -1.99 -25.28 0.58
C PRO A 395 -1.84 -26.65 1.28
N PRO A 396 -1.53 -27.71 0.52
CA PRO A 396 -1.16 -28.99 1.10
C PRO A 396 0.00 -28.84 2.11
N ARG A 397 -0.11 -29.53 3.24
CA ARG A 397 0.96 -29.59 4.23
C ARG A 397 2.21 -30.22 3.62
N PRO A 398 3.40 -29.61 3.76
CA PRO A 398 4.65 -30.21 3.29
C PRO A 398 4.89 -31.61 3.87
N ALA A 399 5.28 -32.56 3.03
CA ALA A 399 5.62 -33.91 3.47
C ALA A 399 6.90 -33.96 4.34
N GLU A 400 7.72 -32.92 4.25
CA GLU A 400 8.96 -32.76 5.04
C GLU A 400 8.70 -32.34 6.49
N PHE A 401 7.48 -31.92 6.82
CA PHE A 401 7.09 -31.59 8.19
C PHE A 401 6.94 -32.87 9.03
N SER A 402 7.35 -32.76 10.29
CA SER A 402 7.22 -33.84 11.26
C SER A 402 5.76 -34.25 11.48
N ASP A 403 5.47 -35.56 11.46
CA ASP A 403 4.15 -36.10 11.80
C ASP A 403 3.87 -36.17 13.30
N GLU A 404 4.76 -35.60 14.13
CA GLU A 404 4.56 -35.48 15.57
C GLU A 404 3.27 -34.71 15.88
N VAL A 405 2.41 -35.33 16.68
CA VAL A 405 1.15 -34.76 17.14
C VAL A 405 1.31 -34.25 18.56
N VAL A 406 0.93 -33.00 18.78
CA VAL A 406 0.94 -32.35 20.10
C VAL A 406 -0.48 -31.93 20.49
N GLU A 407 -0.72 -31.83 21.78
CA GLU A 407 -1.96 -31.24 22.29
C GLU A 407 -1.75 -29.75 22.56
N LYS A 408 -2.62 -28.92 21.96
CA LYS A 408 -2.62 -27.46 22.17
C LYS A 408 -4.05 -26.98 22.32
N ASN A 409 -4.33 -26.28 23.42
CA ASN A 409 -5.67 -25.78 23.75
C ASN A 409 -6.75 -26.89 23.75
N GLY A 410 -6.43 -28.09 24.27
CA GLY A 410 -7.35 -29.24 24.33
C GLY A 410 -7.63 -29.92 22.98
N ARG A 411 -6.85 -29.61 21.92
CA ARG A 411 -6.99 -30.22 20.60
C ARG A 411 -5.68 -30.86 20.17
N LYS A 412 -5.78 -32.06 19.62
CA LYS A 412 -4.63 -32.74 18.97
C LYS A 412 -4.39 -32.10 17.61
N GLN A 413 -3.15 -31.69 17.35
CA GLN A 413 -2.74 -31.13 16.05
C GLN A 413 -1.29 -31.52 15.75
N TYR A 414 -0.91 -31.49 14.49
CA TYR A 414 0.49 -31.63 14.12
C TYR A 414 1.32 -30.51 14.74
N LYS A 415 2.51 -30.85 15.23
CA LYS A 415 3.48 -29.89 15.79
C LYS A 415 3.94 -28.88 14.75
N GLU A 416 4.19 -29.36 13.55
CA GLU A 416 4.56 -28.53 12.39
C GLU A 416 3.38 -28.36 11.42
N GLN A 417 3.00 -27.14 11.16
CA GLN A 417 1.91 -26.77 10.26
C GLN A 417 2.29 -25.51 9.49
N VAL A 418 1.68 -25.30 8.32
CA VAL A 418 1.73 -24.00 7.66
C VAL A 418 1.05 -22.96 8.54
N ASN A 419 1.61 -21.75 8.59
CA ASN A 419 1.00 -20.67 9.37
C ASN A 419 -0.37 -20.32 8.74
N PRO A 420 -1.50 -20.47 9.49
CA PRO A 420 -2.83 -20.21 8.91
C PRO A 420 -3.06 -18.73 8.58
N ASP A 421 -2.29 -17.80 9.15
CA ASP A 421 -2.47 -16.37 8.91
C ASP A 421 -1.97 -15.94 7.54
N GLY A 422 -1.04 -16.67 6.95
CA GLY A 422 -0.54 -16.42 5.61
C GLY A 422 0.92 -16.82 5.40
N GLY A 423 1.30 -16.98 4.15
CA GLY A 423 2.66 -17.30 3.78
C GLY A 423 2.82 -17.62 2.30
N VAL A 424 4.05 -17.98 1.95
CA VAL A 424 4.44 -18.41 0.60
C VAL A 424 5.27 -19.69 0.72
N MET A 425 5.04 -20.64 -0.18
CA MET A 425 5.84 -21.84 -0.33
C MET A 425 6.27 -22.01 -1.79
N PHE A 426 7.56 -22.01 -2.02
CA PHE A 426 8.19 -22.33 -3.31
C PHE A 426 8.55 -23.81 -3.33
N ILE A 427 8.21 -24.49 -4.41
CA ILE A 427 8.53 -25.90 -4.63
C ILE A 427 9.55 -25.99 -5.76
N GLY A 428 10.76 -26.34 -5.39
CA GLY A 428 11.89 -26.49 -6.31
C GLY A 428 12.29 -27.94 -6.52
N SER A 429 13.19 -28.17 -7.49
CA SER A 429 13.68 -29.51 -7.85
C SER A 429 14.61 -30.15 -6.79
N LYS A 430 15.11 -29.35 -5.84
CA LYS A 430 16.05 -29.81 -4.77
C LYS A 430 15.51 -29.62 -3.36
N GLY A 431 14.34 -29.01 -3.21
CA GLY A 431 13.74 -28.74 -1.91
C GLY A 431 12.66 -27.67 -2.01
N LYS A 432 12.20 -27.20 -0.86
CA LYS A 432 11.20 -26.12 -0.76
C LYS A 432 11.77 -24.95 0.04
N LEU A 433 11.22 -23.76 -0.22
CA LEU A 433 11.44 -22.59 0.63
C LEU A 433 10.07 -22.09 1.08
N MET A 434 9.94 -21.79 2.36
CA MET A 434 8.73 -21.20 2.93
C MET A 434 9.08 -19.93 3.70
N HIS A 435 8.12 -19.01 3.76
CA HIS A 435 8.17 -17.87 4.67
C HIS A 435 6.75 -17.47 5.12
N GLU A 436 6.66 -16.78 6.24
CA GLU A 436 5.41 -16.21 6.74
C GLU A 436 5.05 -14.92 5.97
N THR A 437 3.89 -14.34 6.28
CA THR A 437 3.45 -13.05 5.75
C THR A 437 4.55 -11.99 5.87
N TYR A 438 4.68 -11.12 4.90
CA TYR A 438 5.72 -10.07 4.78
C TYR A 438 7.15 -10.58 4.64
N GLY A 439 7.35 -11.85 4.28
CA GLY A 439 8.67 -12.44 4.05
C GLY A 439 9.42 -12.84 5.31
N TYR A 440 8.75 -12.87 6.47
CA TYR A 440 9.37 -13.25 7.73
C TYR A 440 9.71 -14.74 7.78
N LYS A 441 10.78 -15.06 8.51
CA LYS A 441 11.24 -16.42 8.82
C LYS A 441 11.38 -17.30 7.57
N PRO A 442 12.20 -16.92 6.60
CA PRO A 442 12.46 -17.80 5.45
C PRO A 442 13.15 -19.08 5.91
N GLN A 443 12.62 -20.22 5.48
CA GLN A 443 13.07 -21.55 5.88
C GLN A 443 13.12 -22.48 4.67
N LEU A 444 14.25 -23.20 4.50
CA LEU A 444 14.38 -24.26 3.53
C LEU A 444 13.85 -25.59 4.12
N LEU A 445 13.27 -26.43 3.25
CA LEU A 445 12.84 -27.78 3.58
C LEU A 445 13.46 -28.77 2.58
N PRO A 446 13.86 -29.99 3.05
CA PRO A 446 13.79 -30.46 4.44
C PRO A 446 14.70 -29.65 5.37
N HIS A 447 14.50 -29.75 6.68
CA HIS A 447 15.28 -29.00 7.69
C HIS A 447 16.80 -29.21 7.55
N SER A 448 17.22 -30.41 7.18
CA SER A 448 18.63 -30.72 6.89
C SER A 448 19.22 -29.88 5.74
N LEU A 449 18.39 -29.51 4.75
CA LEU A 449 18.81 -28.57 3.69
C LEU A 449 19.04 -27.17 4.27
N HIS A 450 18.17 -26.71 5.16
CA HIS A 450 18.32 -25.41 5.81
C HIS A 450 19.61 -25.32 6.65
N GLU A 451 19.89 -26.35 7.42
CA GLU A 451 21.10 -26.46 8.25
C GLU A 451 22.37 -26.50 7.37
N SER A 452 22.38 -27.31 6.33
CA SER A 452 23.55 -27.49 5.46
C SER A 452 23.83 -26.31 4.53
N TYR A 453 22.79 -25.63 4.02
CA TYR A 453 22.92 -24.47 3.14
C TYR A 453 23.31 -23.22 3.92
N GLY A 454 22.75 -23.03 5.09
CA GLY A 454 22.91 -21.83 5.91
C GLY A 454 22.28 -20.59 5.27
N LYS A 455 22.86 -19.41 5.56
CA LYS A 455 22.37 -18.14 4.99
C LYS A 455 22.89 -17.95 3.56
N PRO A 456 22.09 -17.41 2.64
CA PRO A 456 22.55 -17.07 1.29
C PRO A 456 23.54 -15.90 1.35
N LYS A 457 24.37 -15.77 0.31
CA LYS A 457 25.23 -14.60 0.14
C LYS A 457 24.35 -13.36 -0.09
N GLU A 458 24.63 -12.28 0.62
CA GLU A 458 23.96 -11.00 0.38
C GLU A 458 24.36 -10.44 -0.99
N THR A 459 23.38 -10.30 -1.88
CA THR A 459 23.54 -9.75 -3.24
C THR A 459 22.65 -8.53 -3.46
N LEU A 460 21.61 -8.40 -2.66
CA LEU A 460 20.67 -7.28 -2.72
C LEU A 460 21.01 -6.23 -1.65
N PRO A 461 20.95 -4.93 -1.97
CA PRO A 461 21.16 -3.89 -0.97
C PRO A 461 20.19 -4.04 0.19
N ARG A 462 20.62 -3.89 1.42
CA ARG A 462 19.75 -3.86 2.62
C ARG A 462 19.24 -2.44 2.84
N ILE A 463 17.93 -2.31 3.03
CA ILE A 463 17.30 -1.06 3.41
C ILE A 463 17.49 -0.88 4.91
N GLN A 464 18.21 0.17 5.30
CA GLN A 464 18.56 0.42 6.71
C GLN A 464 17.50 1.25 7.45
N THR A 465 16.51 1.79 6.72
CA THR A 465 15.43 2.62 7.23
C THR A 465 14.09 1.91 7.09
N THR A 466 13.00 2.53 7.53
CA THR A 466 11.66 2.02 7.21
C THR A 466 11.38 2.13 5.71
N HIS A 467 10.40 1.38 5.24
CA HIS A 467 9.98 1.41 3.84
C HIS A 467 9.57 2.82 3.39
N GLU A 468 8.84 3.53 4.25
CA GLU A 468 8.44 4.91 4.01
C GLU A 468 9.62 5.88 3.99
N MET A 469 10.60 5.69 4.88
CA MET A 469 11.80 6.53 4.90
C MET A 469 12.72 6.25 3.71
N ASN A 470 12.77 5.01 3.19
CA ASN A 470 13.43 4.72 1.93
C ASN A 470 12.85 5.54 0.77
N TRP A 471 11.51 5.72 0.73
CA TRP A 471 10.90 6.63 -0.23
C TRP A 471 11.27 8.10 -0.01
N VAL A 472 11.31 8.55 1.24
CA VAL A 472 11.79 9.91 1.58
C VAL A 472 13.22 10.12 1.09
N ASP A 473 14.10 9.15 1.31
CA ASP A 473 15.49 9.20 0.83
C ASP A 473 15.56 9.21 -0.70
N ALA A 474 14.69 8.45 -1.37
CA ALA A 474 14.57 8.47 -2.83
C ALA A 474 14.07 9.83 -3.34
N ALA A 475 13.10 10.45 -2.67
CA ALA A 475 12.61 11.78 -3.01
C ALA A 475 13.68 12.87 -2.85
N LYS A 476 14.62 12.67 -1.92
CA LYS A 476 15.79 13.54 -1.72
C LYS A 476 16.97 13.22 -2.66
N GLY A 477 16.87 12.17 -3.49
CA GLY A 477 17.93 11.72 -4.37
C GLY A 477 19.06 10.94 -3.67
N ASN A 478 18.87 10.51 -2.42
CA ASN A 478 19.87 9.80 -1.62
C ASN A 478 19.80 8.28 -1.76
N ALA A 479 18.70 7.75 -2.29
CA ALA A 479 18.48 6.32 -2.48
C ALA A 479 17.61 6.04 -3.70
N GLN A 480 17.46 4.75 -4.03
CA GLN A 480 16.38 4.29 -4.92
C GLN A 480 15.22 3.78 -4.09
N ALA A 481 13.99 4.11 -4.51
CA ALA A 481 12.79 3.55 -3.92
C ALA A 481 12.78 2.04 -4.11
N SER A 482 12.47 1.28 -3.06
CA SER A 482 12.53 -0.18 -3.13
C SER A 482 11.38 -0.78 -3.94
N SER A 483 10.20 -0.15 -3.95
CA SER A 483 9.02 -0.57 -4.73
C SER A 483 8.44 0.60 -5.54
N PRO A 484 9.18 1.14 -6.54
CA PRO A 484 8.70 2.25 -7.36
C PRO A 484 7.51 1.82 -8.22
N PHE A 485 6.73 2.78 -8.72
CA PHE A 485 5.52 2.48 -9.51
C PHE A 485 5.81 1.66 -10.78
N GLU A 486 7.01 1.73 -11.32
CA GLU A 486 7.43 0.86 -12.43
C GLU A 486 7.38 -0.62 -12.06
N TYR A 487 7.87 -0.98 -10.87
CA TYR A 487 7.79 -2.34 -10.33
C TYR A 487 6.38 -2.66 -9.83
N ALA A 488 5.83 -1.76 -9.01
CA ALA A 488 4.57 -1.97 -8.33
C ALA A 488 3.39 -2.13 -9.29
N SER A 489 3.38 -1.41 -10.41
CA SER A 489 2.32 -1.53 -11.43
C SER A 489 2.26 -2.93 -12.04
N ARG A 490 3.41 -3.54 -12.30
CA ARG A 490 3.49 -4.90 -12.86
C ARG A 490 3.04 -5.95 -11.85
N LEU A 491 3.45 -5.81 -10.59
CA LEU A 491 2.98 -6.69 -9.52
C LEU A 491 1.47 -6.60 -9.34
N VAL A 492 0.93 -5.38 -9.29
CA VAL A 492 -0.50 -5.14 -9.11
C VAL A 492 -1.30 -5.64 -10.33
N GLU A 493 -0.77 -5.50 -11.53
CA GLU A 493 -1.37 -6.08 -12.73
C GLU A 493 -1.55 -7.60 -12.61
N VAL A 494 -0.53 -8.34 -12.16
CA VAL A 494 -0.64 -9.79 -11.90
C VAL A 494 -1.76 -10.06 -10.90
N MET A 495 -1.78 -9.35 -9.78
CA MET A 495 -2.80 -9.53 -8.74
C MET A 495 -4.22 -9.28 -9.28
N LEU A 496 -4.41 -8.16 -9.97
CA LEU A 496 -5.72 -7.75 -10.47
C LEU A 496 -6.27 -8.66 -11.57
N LEU A 497 -5.42 -9.38 -12.31
CA LEU A 497 -5.88 -10.41 -13.26
C LEU A 497 -6.64 -11.54 -12.56
N GLY A 498 -6.34 -11.85 -11.30
CA GLY A 498 -7.15 -12.77 -10.47
C GLY A 498 -8.55 -12.21 -10.21
N VAL A 499 -8.64 -10.90 -9.91
CA VAL A 499 -9.93 -10.23 -9.74
C VAL A 499 -10.70 -10.16 -11.07
N VAL A 500 -10.02 -9.92 -12.19
CA VAL A 500 -10.63 -9.92 -13.53
C VAL A 500 -11.19 -11.30 -13.86
N SER A 501 -10.44 -12.39 -13.62
CA SER A 501 -10.91 -13.76 -13.81
C SER A 501 -12.12 -14.09 -12.93
N LEU A 502 -12.10 -13.67 -11.66
CA LEU A 502 -13.24 -13.82 -10.74
C LEU A 502 -14.49 -13.13 -11.30
N ARG A 503 -14.36 -11.88 -11.74
CA ARG A 503 -15.49 -11.09 -12.28
C ARG A 503 -15.98 -11.64 -13.62
N ALA A 504 -15.07 -12.16 -14.45
CA ALA A 504 -15.40 -12.84 -15.68
C ALA A 504 -16.02 -14.23 -15.44
N ARG A 505 -15.94 -14.76 -14.20
CA ARG A 505 -16.43 -16.11 -13.82
C ARG A 505 -15.87 -17.21 -14.72
N SER A 506 -14.64 -17.06 -15.18
CA SER A 506 -14.03 -17.93 -16.16
C SER A 506 -12.51 -17.81 -16.19
N LYS A 507 -11.85 -18.84 -16.70
CA LYS A 507 -10.42 -18.75 -17.04
C LYS A 507 -10.22 -17.71 -18.15
N ILE A 508 -9.27 -16.81 -17.94
CA ILE A 508 -8.88 -15.79 -18.90
C ILE A 508 -7.50 -16.10 -19.48
N TYR A 509 -7.29 -15.81 -20.77
CA TYR A 509 -5.99 -15.78 -21.41
C TYR A 509 -5.59 -14.34 -21.67
N TYR A 510 -4.36 -13.98 -21.29
CA TYR A 510 -3.93 -12.60 -21.25
C TYR A 510 -2.76 -12.30 -22.19
N ASP A 511 -2.96 -11.32 -23.07
CA ASP A 511 -1.92 -10.68 -23.89
C ASP A 511 -1.42 -9.43 -23.14
N ALA A 512 -0.28 -9.55 -22.50
CA ALA A 512 0.26 -8.47 -21.68
C ALA A 512 0.76 -7.26 -22.50
N GLU A 513 1.22 -7.50 -23.74
CA GLU A 513 1.70 -6.41 -24.60
C GLU A 513 0.53 -5.48 -24.97
N LYS A 514 -0.61 -6.07 -25.31
CA LYS A 514 -1.82 -5.34 -25.69
C LYS A 514 -2.70 -4.96 -24.51
N MET A 515 -2.41 -5.46 -23.28
CA MET A 515 -3.31 -5.37 -22.13
C MET A 515 -4.72 -5.88 -22.51
N GLN A 516 -4.80 -7.12 -22.98
CA GLN A 516 -6.03 -7.66 -23.56
C GLN A 516 -6.31 -9.09 -23.09
N ILE A 517 -7.56 -9.35 -22.70
CA ILE A 517 -8.09 -10.70 -22.54
C ILE A 517 -8.51 -11.19 -23.93
N THR A 518 -7.93 -12.32 -24.34
CA THR A 518 -8.04 -12.79 -25.74
C THR A 518 -9.20 -13.76 -25.99
N ASN A 519 -9.67 -14.46 -24.97
CA ASN A 519 -10.72 -15.48 -25.09
C ASN A 519 -12.12 -14.98 -24.71
N ILE A 520 -12.24 -13.88 -23.96
CA ILE A 520 -13.54 -13.34 -23.49
C ILE A 520 -13.51 -11.83 -23.66
N SER A 521 -14.12 -11.32 -24.72
CA SER A 521 -14.07 -9.89 -25.07
C SER A 521 -14.63 -8.98 -23.97
N THR A 522 -15.72 -9.38 -23.31
CA THR A 522 -16.37 -8.62 -22.22
C THR A 522 -15.52 -8.53 -20.96
N ALA A 523 -14.57 -9.46 -20.74
CA ALA A 523 -13.67 -9.41 -19.59
C ALA A 523 -12.68 -8.23 -19.67
N ASN A 524 -12.47 -7.65 -20.86
CA ASN A 524 -11.63 -6.46 -21.03
C ASN A 524 -12.21 -5.22 -20.31
N ASP A 525 -13.51 -5.17 -20.06
CA ASP A 525 -14.13 -4.09 -19.31
C ASP A 525 -13.68 -4.08 -17.84
N TYR A 526 -13.23 -5.23 -17.32
CA TYR A 526 -12.72 -5.35 -15.95
C TYR A 526 -11.24 -4.96 -15.79
N LEU A 527 -10.50 -4.76 -16.91
CA LEU A 527 -9.13 -4.24 -16.89
C LEU A 527 -9.09 -2.74 -16.60
N LYS A 528 -10.20 -2.06 -16.74
CA LYS A 528 -10.34 -0.61 -16.59
C LYS A 528 -11.52 -0.27 -15.69
N ARG A 529 -11.68 1.01 -15.41
CA ARG A 529 -12.77 1.55 -14.60
C ARG A 529 -13.53 2.65 -15.36
N ASN A 530 -14.85 2.62 -15.24
CA ASN A 530 -15.69 3.74 -15.64
C ASN A 530 -15.79 4.72 -14.46
N TYR A 531 -15.31 5.94 -14.68
CA TYR A 531 -15.37 6.98 -13.64
C TYR A 531 -16.75 7.62 -13.60
N ARG A 532 -17.22 7.88 -12.37
CA ARG A 532 -18.44 8.66 -12.14
C ARG A 532 -18.29 10.05 -12.77
N GLN A 533 -19.40 10.62 -13.27
CA GLN A 533 -19.44 11.95 -13.83
C GLN A 533 -18.81 12.99 -12.89
N GLY A 534 -17.97 13.86 -13.42
CA GLY A 534 -17.19 14.86 -12.65
C GLY A 534 -15.86 14.34 -12.10
N TRP A 535 -15.54 13.06 -12.26
CA TRP A 535 -14.27 12.45 -11.87
C TRP A 535 -13.54 11.92 -13.11
N LYS A 536 -12.24 12.03 -13.11
CA LYS A 536 -11.37 11.51 -14.18
C LYS A 536 -9.98 11.21 -13.66
N LEU A 537 -9.30 10.34 -14.36
CA LEU A 537 -7.87 10.17 -14.23
C LEU A 537 -7.19 11.28 -15.05
N THR A 538 -6.45 12.17 -14.39
CA THR A 538 -5.84 13.38 -15.02
C THR A 538 -4.43 13.10 -15.50
#